data_02c6248a388478398998f2b5524f7c70
#
_entry.id   02c6248a388478398998f2b5524f7c70
#
_cell.length_a   1.000
_cell.length_b   1.000
_cell.length_c   1.000
_cell.angle_alpha   90.00
_cell.angle_beta   90.00
_cell.angle_gamma   90.00
#
_symmetry.space_group_name_H-M   'P 1'
#
loop_
_entity.id
_entity.type
_entity.pdbx_description
1 polymer ?
#
loop_
_entity_poly.entity_id
_entity_poly.type
_entity_poly.pdbx_seq_one_letter_code
_entity_poly.pdbx_strand_id
1 'polypeptide(L)'
;PMLGFRGCRLGIKYPEITRMQARAVFEAAAQCIKEKVKCKPEIMIPLVGFKNELDLQVAVVQETAREVEKEKKVKLTYSVGTMIEVPRGALTAHEIAESAEFFSFGTNDLTQTALGMSRDDSGSFLPPYQEAEIVKKNPFATIDQTGVGQLMEIAIAKGRLTRPEIKLGICGEHGGDPDSV
;
A
#
# COMPACT_ATOMS: atom_id res chain seq x y z
N PRO A 1 2.24 -8.32 -16.22
CA PRO A 1 3.50 -7.87 -15.60
C PRO A 1 3.24 -7.07 -14.33
N MET A 2 4.05 -7.33 -13.29
CA MET A 2 3.91 -6.72 -11.95
C MET A 2 4.08 -5.19 -11.97
N LEU A 3 4.89 -4.64 -12.87
CA LEU A 3 5.20 -3.21 -12.99
C LEU A 3 4.37 -2.52 -14.09
N GLY A 4 3.21 -3.05 -14.42
CA GLY A 4 2.39 -2.59 -15.52
C GLY A 4 1.23 -1.68 -15.13
N PHE A 5 0.16 -1.80 -15.92
CA PHE A 5 -1.08 -1.05 -15.80
C PHE A 5 -2.01 -1.67 -14.75
N ARG A 6 -1.76 -1.32 -13.48
CA ARG A 6 -2.47 -1.84 -12.30
C ARG A 6 -2.48 -0.78 -11.19
N GLY A 7 -3.13 -1.08 -10.08
CA GLY A 7 -3.15 -0.22 -8.89
C GLY A 7 -3.71 1.17 -9.18
N CYS A 8 -3.09 2.21 -8.63
CA CYS A 8 -3.53 3.59 -8.83
C CYS A 8 -3.52 4.01 -10.31
N ARG A 9 -2.63 3.46 -11.13
CA ARG A 9 -2.56 3.75 -12.57
C ARG A 9 -3.84 3.34 -13.29
N LEU A 10 -4.38 2.17 -12.92
CA LEU A 10 -5.66 1.68 -13.44
C LEU A 10 -6.81 2.55 -12.93
N GLY A 11 -6.83 2.85 -11.63
CA GLY A 11 -7.86 3.67 -11.00
C GLY A 11 -7.88 5.13 -11.46
N ILE A 12 -6.73 5.68 -11.89
CA ILE A 12 -6.66 7.02 -12.48
C ILE A 12 -7.29 7.02 -13.87
N LYS A 13 -7.00 6.01 -14.69
CA LYS A 13 -7.56 5.94 -16.04
C LYS A 13 -9.04 5.53 -16.05
N TYR A 14 -9.44 4.69 -15.11
CA TYR A 14 -10.80 4.17 -14.98
C TYR A 14 -11.29 4.37 -13.53
N PRO A 15 -11.62 5.63 -13.16
CA PRO A 15 -11.98 5.96 -11.77
C PRO A 15 -13.24 5.24 -11.28
N GLU A 16 -14.08 4.77 -12.19
CA GLU A 16 -15.26 3.95 -11.88
C GLU A 16 -14.88 2.63 -11.18
N ILE A 17 -13.69 2.09 -11.41
CA ILE A 17 -13.21 0.89 -10.71
C ILE A 17 -12.97 1.22 -9.23
N THR A 18 -12.26 2.29 -8.94
CA THR A 18 -12.02 2.74 -7.55
C THR A 18 -13.35 3.12 -6.89
N ARG A 19 -14.24 3.82 -7.60
CA ARG A 19 -15.57 4.18 -7.10
C ARG A 19 -16.37 2.94 -6.73
N MET A 20 -16.43 1.93 -7.59
CA MET A 20 -17.17 0.69 -7.36
C MET A 20 -16.63 -0.06 -6.13
N GLN A 21 -15.31 -0.19 -6.02
CA GLN A 21 -14.67 -0.87 -4.89
C GLN A 21 -14.88 -0.13 -3.57
N ALA A 22 -14.65 1.19 -3.56
CA ALA A 22 -14.88 2.04 -2.39
C ALA A 22 -16.36 2.01 -1.97
N ARG A 23 -17.28 2.07 -2.93
CA ARG A 23 -18.72 1.99 -2.68
C ARG A 23 -19.10 0.68 -2.00
N ALA A 24 -18.60 -0.46 -2.48
CA ALA A 24 -18.86 -1.76 -1.88
C ALA A 24 -18.42 -1.80 -0.40
N VAL A 25 -17.23 -1.28 -0.09
CA VAL A 25 -16.72 -1.20 1.29
C VAL A 25 -17.58 -0.28 2.15
N PHE A 26 -17.97 0.88 1.64
CA PHE A 26 -18.76 1.85 2.40
C PHE A 26 -20.22 1.40 2.59
N GLU A 27 -20.81 0.70 1.64
CA GLU A 27 -22.16 0.10 1.82
C GLU A 27 -22.13 -1.00 2.88
N ALA A 28 -21.09 -1.85 2.89
CA ALA A 28 -20.91 -2.85 3.95
C ALA A 28 -20.73 -2.17 5.32
N ALA A 29 -19.91 -1.11 5.39
CA ALA A 29 -19.74 -0.33 6.61
C ALA A 29 -21.06 0.31 7.09
N ALA A 30 -21.86 0.85 6.17
CA ALA A 30 -23.17 1.41 6.47
C ALA A 30 -24.14 0.36 7.03
N GLN A 31 -24.06 -0.86 6.52
CA GLN A 31 -24.83 -2.00 7.07
C GLN A 31 -24.36 -2.33 8.49
N CYS A 32 -23.07 -2.49 8.73
CA CYS A 32 -22.51 -2.71 10.06
C CYS A 32 -22.99 -1.65 11.08
N ILE A 33 -22.98 -0.37 10.68
CA ILE A 33 -23.46 0.72 11.55
C ILE A 33 -24.94 0.53 11.93
N LYS A 34 -25.80 0.18 10.96
CA LYS A 34 -27.22 -0.09 11.21
C LYS A 34 -27.44 -1.29 12.15
N GLU A 35 -26.59 -2.28 12.05
CA GLU A 35 -26.56 -3.48 12.90
C GLU A 35 -25.85 -3.24 14.25
N LYS A 36 -25.40 -2.01 14.52
CA LYS A 36 -24.64 -1.61 15.72
C LYS A 36 -23.31 -2.35 15.89
N VAL A 37 -22.73 -2.82 14.80
CA VAL A 37 -21.38 -3.40 14.75
C VAL A 37 -20.39 -2.28 14.53
N LYS A 38 -19.37 -2.18 15.41
CA LYS A 38 -18.28 -1.20 15.24
C LYS A 38 -17.41 -1.62 14.06
N CYS A 39 -17.27 -0.73 13.09
CA CYS A 39 -16.36 -0.90 11.97
C CYS A 39 -15.72 0.44 11.63
N LYS A 40 -14.46 0.37 11.20
CA LYS A 40 -13.71 1.51 10.66
C LYS A 40 -12.90 0.98 9.46
N PRO A 41 -13.44 1.02 8.25
CA PRO A 41 -12.72 0.55 7.08
C PRO A 41 -11.51 1.45 6.79
N GLU A 42 -10.46 0.83 6.26
CA GLU A 42 -9.25 1.49 5.80
C GLU A 42 -9.11 1.22 4.31
N ILE A 43 -9.14 2.28 3.51
CA ILE A 43 -8.99 2.18 2.05
C ILE A 43 -7.52 2.44 1.72
N MET A 44 -6.88 1.46 1.11
CA MET A 44 -5.47 1.50 0.77
C MET A 44 -5.27 1.59 -0.74
N ILE A 45 -4.59 2.64 -1.20
CA ILE A 45 -4.30 2.87 -2.61
C ILE A 45 -2.93 2.27 -2.95
N PRO A 46 -2.84 1.29 -3.86
CA PRO A 46 -1.59 0.62 -4.19
C PRO A 46 -0.80 1.34 -5.29
N LEU A 47 0.50 1.03 -5.39
CA LEU A 47 1.44 1.46 -6.43
C LEU A 47 1.65 2.98 -6.55
N VAL A 48 1.46 3.69 -5.47
CA VAL A 48 1.66 5.15 -5.44
C VAL A 48 3.16 5.48 -5.47
N GLY A 49 3.57 6.24 -6.47
CA GLY A 49 4.91 6.80 -6.59
C GLY A 49 4.93 8.32 -6.50
N PHE A 50 3.81 8.98 -6.79
CA PHE A 50 3.64 10.43 -6.75
C PHE A 50 2.45 10.82 -5.88
N LYS A 51 2.59 11.91 -5.12
CA LYS A 51 1.50 12.45 -4.30
C LYS A 51 0.21 12.66 -5.10
N ASN A 52 0.31 13.23 -6.29
CA ASN A 52 -0.86 13.53 -7.12
C ASN A 52 -1.64 12.27 -7.56
N GLU A 53 -0.98 11.12 -7.68
CA GLU A 53 -1.68 9.85 -7.93
C GLU A 53 -2.59 9.50 -6.75
N LEU A 54 -2.09 9.70 -5.53
CA LEU A 54 -2.87 9.47 -4.32
C LEU A 54 -4.01 10.48 -4.20
N ASP A 55 -3.74 11.77 -4.44
CA ASP A 55 -4.74 12.84 -4.36
C ASP A 55 -5.96 12.56 -5.24
N LEU A 56 -5.73 12.14 -6.49
CA LEU A 56 -6.80 11.77 -7.41
C LEU A 56 -7.65 10.60 -6.89
N GLN A 57 -7.01 9.59 -6.33
CA GLN A 57 -7.71 8.41 -5.78
C GLN A 57 -8.45 8.75 -4.49
N VAL A 58 -7.84 9.54 -3.60
CA VAL A 58 -8.49 10.01 -2.37
C VAL A 58 -9.75 10.82 -2.68
N ALA A 59 -9.71 11.67 -3.70
CA ALA A 59 -10.88 12.45 -4.13
C ALA A 59 -12.05 11.53 -4.55
N VAL A 60 -11.80 10.50 -5.33
CA VAL A 60 -12.81 9.50 -5.74
C VAL A 60 -13.39 8.76 -4.54
N VAL A 61 -12.52 8.32 -3.61
CA VAL A 61 -12.94 7.62 -2.39
C VAL A 61 -13.83 8.51 -1.52
N GLN A 62 -13.41 9.76 -1.29
CA GLN A 62 -14.15 10.71 -0.46
C GLN A 62 -15.50 11.11 -1.07
N GLU A 63 -15.57 11.27 -2.40
CA GLU A 63 -16.82 11.53 -3.10
C GLU A 63 -17.77 10.34 -2.94
N THR A 64 -17.27 9.15 -3.14
CA THR A 64 -18.06 7.91 -2.97
C THR A 64 -18.57 7.75 -1.54
N ALA A 65 -17.75 8.07 -0.54
CA ALA A 65 -18.18 8.05 0.86
C ALA A 65 -19.35 9.00 1.11
N ARG A 66 -19.27 10.25 0.60
CA ARG A 66 -20.36 11.25 0.73
C ARG A 66 -21.66 10.79 0.05
N GLU A 67 -21.57 10.16 -1.11
CA GLU A 67 -22.73 9.57 -1.79
C GLU A 67 -23.41 8.51 -0.94
N VAL A 68 -22.62 7.54 -0.42
CA VAL A 68 -23.16 6.44 0.42
C VAL A 68 -23.71 6.99 1.74
N GLU A 69 -23.05 7.93 2.40
CA GLU A 69 -23.55 8.59 3.62
C GLU A 69 -24.94 9.20 3.39
N LYS A 70 -25.10 9.93 2.27
CA LYS A 70 -26.36 10.56 1.91
C LYS A 70 -27.46 9.53 1.62
N GLU A 71 -27.14 8.52 0.81
CA GLU A 71 -28.11 7.47 0.41
C GLU A 71 -28.56 6.61 1.58
N LYS A 72 -27.60 6.16 2.40
CA LYS A 72 -27.87 5.23 3.53
C LYS A 72 -28.25 5.96 4.82
N LYS A 73 -28.13 7.30 4.86
CA LYS A 73 -28.41 8.17 6.02
C LYS A 73 -27.59 7.74 7.26
N VAL A 74 -26.30 7.50 7.07
CA VAL A 74 -25.34 7.15 8.11
C VAL A 74 -24.13 8.09 8.02
N LYS A 75 -23.35 8.15 9.10
CA LYS A 75 -22.03 8.79 9.10
C LYS A 75 -20.95 7.72 9.10
N LEU A 76 -20.08 7.73 8.10
CA LEU A 76 -18.98 6.80 7.98
C LEU A 76 -17.75 7.32 8.73
N THR A 77 -17.05 6.42 9.40
CA THR A 77 -15.70 6.67 9.94
C THR A 77 -14.75 5.75 9.23
N TYR A 78 -13.82 6.31 8.48
CA TYR A 78 -12.87 5.56 7.68
C TYR A 78 -11.54 6.31 7.62
N SER A 79 -10.51 5.68 7.11
CA SER A 79 -9.24 6.31 6.75
C SER A 79 -8.80 5.90 5.36
N VAL A 80 -8.05 6.77 4.70
CA VAL A 80 -7.46 6.51 3.38
C VAL A 80 -5.94 6.62 3.52
N GLY A 81 -5.25 5.60 3.07
CA GLY A 81 -3.80 5.57 3.07
C GLY A 81 -3.26 4.93 1.80
N THR A 82 -2.00 4.63 1.82
CA THR A 82 -1.33 4.07 0.66
C THR A 82 -0.40 2.93 1.02
N MET A 83 -0.13 2.12 0.01
CA MET A 83 0.96 1.16 0.04
C MET A 83 2.27 1.88 -0.30
N ILE A 84 3.31 1.66 0.49
CA ILE A 84 4.69 2.03 0.15
C ILE A 84 5.35 0.78 -0.43
N GLU A 85 5.42 0.73 -1.74
CA GLU A 85 5.91 -0.44 -2.48
C GLU A 85 6.71 -0.08 -3.74
N VAL A 86 6.81 1.22 -4.01
CA VAL A 86 7.65 1.78 -5.08
C VAL A 86 8.77 2.58 -4.43
N PRO A 87 10.05 2.37 -4.78
CA PRO A 87 11.18 3.10 -4.17
C PRO A 87 11.01 4.62 -4.21
N ARG A 88 10.48 5.19 -5.32
CA ARG A 88 10.18 6.61 -5.38
C ARG A 88 9.20 7.04 -4.29
N GLY A 89 8.15 6.25 -4.05
CA GLY A 89 7.19 6.51 -2.97
C GLY A 89 7.86 6.55 -1.60
N ALA A 90 8.79 5.62 -1.33
CA ALA A 90 9.58 5.63 -0.10
C ALA A 90 10.43 6.90 0.03
N LEU A 91 11.12 7.29 -1.05
CA LEU A 91 11.99 8.47 -1.08
C LEU A 91 11.23 9.80 -0.97
N THR A 92 9.95 9.84 -1.34
CA THR A 92 9.09 11.04 -1.28
C THR A 92 7.93 10.88 -0.31
N ALA A 93 8.08 10.03 0.70
CA ALA A 93 7.02 9.68 1.64
C ALA A 93 6.49 10.90 2.45
N HIS A 94 7.29 11.96 2.63
CA HIS A 94 6.85 13.20 3.24
C HIS A 94 5.77 13.93 2.41
N GLU A 95 5.90 13.93 1.08
CA GLU A 95 4.87 14.50 0.20
C GLU A 95 3.60 13.63 0.23
N ILE A 96 3.76 12.31 0.16
CA ILE A 96 2.64 11.35 0.16
C ILE A 96 1.87 11.39 1.48
N ALA A 97 2.57 11.60 2.61
CA ALA A 97 1.96 11.70 3.94
C ALA A 97 1.04 12.93 4.12
N GLU A 98 1.10 13.93 3.23
CA GLU A 98 0.13 15.03 3.24
C GLU A 98 -1.30 14.52 3.00
N SER A 99 -1.46 13.50 2.16
CA SER A 99 -2.74 12.92 1.77
C SER A 99 -3.02 11.54 2.37
N ALA A 100 -1.98 10.79 2.75
CA ALA A 100 -2.12 9.47 3.36
C ALA A 100 -2.29 9.57 4.87
N GLU A 101 -3.29 8.89 5.41
CA GLU A 101 -3.51 8.75 6.86
C GLU A 101 -2.72 7.57 7.45
N PHE A 102 -2.30 6.63 6.62
CA PHE A 102 -1.45 5.51 7.01
C PHE A 102 -0.58 5.04 5.85
N PHE A 103 0.52 4.37 6.18
CA PHE A 103 1.36 3.63 5.26
C PHE A 103 1.28 2.14 5.54
N SER A 104 1.23 1.34 4.49
CA SER A 104 1.41 -0.11 4.55
C SER A 104 2.53 -0.50 3.59
N PHE A 105 3.55 -1.17 4.10
CA PHE A 105 4.68 -1.58 3.26
C PHE A 105 4.31 -2.80 2.44
N GLY A 106 4.21 -2.64 1.12
CA GLY A 106 4.02 -3.71 0.14
C GLY A 106 5.34 -4.35 -0.21
N THR A 107 5.84 -5.18 0.70
CA THR A 107 7.22 -5.68 0.65
C THR A 107 7.51 -6.59 -0.55
N ASN A 108 6.50 -7.23 -1.14
CA ASN A 108 6.70 -8.01 -2.35
C ASN A 108 7.13 -7.12 -3.52
N ASP A 109 6.37 -6.07 -3.82
CA ASP A 109 6.69 -5.14 -4.90
C ASP A 109 7.90 -4.27 -4.58
N LEU A 110 8.07 -3.87 -3.32
CA LEU A 110 9.24 -3.11 -2.90
C LEU A 110 10.53 -3.93 -3.07
N THR A 111 10.51 -5.22 -2.77
CA THR A 111 11.64 -6.13 -3.00
C THR A 111 11.94 -6.26 -4.49
N GLN A 112 10.94 -6.50 -5.33
CA GLN A 112 11.12 -6.60 -6.77
C GLN A 112 11.73 -5.35 -7.37
N THR A 113 11.27 -4.19 -6.97
CA THR A 113 11.72 -2.90 -7.52
C THR A 113 13.07 -2.47 -6.96
N ALA A 114 13.36 -2.77 -5.70
CA ALA A 114 14.65 -2.46 -5.08
C ALA A 114 15.79 -3.32 -5.65
N LEU A 115 15.52 -4.61 -5.87
CA LEU A 115 16.52 -5.54 -6.39
C LEU A 115 16.54 -5.61 -7.93
N GLY A 116 15.54 -5.04 -8.61
CA GLY A 116 15.40 -5.18 -10.07
C GLY A 116 15.11 -6.63 -10.49
N MET A 117 14.46 -7.41 -9.66
CA MET A 117 14.17 -8.83 -9.88
C MET A 117 12.66 -9.07 -9.94
N SER A 118 12.21 -9.77 -10.98
CA SER A 118 10.84 -10.28 -11.01
C SER A 118 10.74 -11.53 -10.14
N ARG A 119 9.73 -11.58 -9.28
CA ARG A 119 9.45 -12.75 -8.45
C ARG A 119 9.16 -13.99 -9.30
N ASP A 120 8.47 -13.81 -10.43
CA ASP A 120 8.07 -14.91 -11.32
C ASP A 120 9.28 -15.53 -12.04
N ASP A 121 10.34 -14.74 -12.30
CA ASP A 121 11.55 -15.18 -12.98
C ASP A 121 12.66 -15.63 -12.02
N SER A 122 12.55 -15.28 -10.75
CA SER A 122 13.61 -15.44 -9.75
C SER A 122 14.04 -16.89 -9.53
N GLY A 123 13.15 -17.84 -9.75
CA GLY A 123 13.44 -19.26 -9.61
C GLY A 123 14.56 -19.78 -10.51
N SER A 124 14.87 -19.07 -11.60
CA SER A 124 15.92 -19.45 -12.55
C SER A 124 17.33 -19.05 -12.13
N PHE A 125 17.47 -17.99 -11.31
CA PHE A 125 18.79 -17.45 -10.92
C PHE A 125 19.04 -17.36 -9.41
N LEU A 126 18.02 -17.36 -8.57
CA LEU A 126 18.20 -17.29 -7.12
C LEU A 126 18.94 -18.52 -6.52
N PRO A 127 18.70 -19.78 -6.97
CA PRO A 127 19.48 -20.90 -6.46
C PRO A 127 20.99 -20.74 -6.67
N PRO A 128 21.50 -20.41 -7.87
CA PRO A 128 22.92 -20.07 -8.05
C PRO A 128 23.42 -18.92 -7.18
N TYR A 129 22.59 -17.90 -6.92
CA TYR A 129 22.95 -16.79 -6.02
C TYR A 129 23.12 -17.23 -4.57
N GLN A 130 22.30 -18.19 -4.12
CA GLN A 130 22.43 -18.76 -2.78
C GLN A 130 23.66 -19.69 -2.68
N GLU A 131 23.92 -20.50 -3.70
CA GLU A 131 25.11 -21.36 -3.78
C GLU A 131 26.41 -20.54 -3.77
N ALA A 132 26.42 -19.40 -4.44
CA ALA A 132 27.54 -18.45 -4.47
C ALA A 132 27.59 -17.51 -3.25
N GLU A 133 26.69 -17.68 -2.29
CA GLU A 133 26.56 -16.85 -1.08
C GLU A 133 26.36 -15.35 -1.36
N ILE A 134 25.87 -14.97 -2.56
CA ILE A 134 25.50 -13.59 -2.91
C ILE A 134 24.31 -13.15 -2.07
N VAL A 135 23.32 -14.04 -1.90
CA VAL A 135 22.20 -13.87 -0.97
C VAL A 135 22.15 -15.06 -0.02
N LYS A 136 22.05 -14.80 1.28
CA LYS A 136 21.97 -15.86 2.30
C LYS A 136 20.62 -16.58 2.28
N LYS A 137 19.55 -15.83 2.06
CA LYS A 137 18.16 -16.30 1.99
C LYS A 137 17.49 -15.75 0.74
N ASN A 138 16.43 -16.43 0.31
CA ASN A 138 15.59 -15.92 -0.78
C ASN A 138 14.94 -14.59 -0.34
N PRO A 139 15.21 -13.45 -1.01
CA PRO A 139 14.71 -12.15 -0.60
C PRO A 139 13.17 -12.00 -0.76
N PHE A 140 12.52 -12.94 -1.44
CA PHE A 140 11.06 -13.02 -1.52
C PHE A 140 10.42 -13.81 -0.38
N ALA A 141 11.20 -14.58 0.38
CA ALA A 141 10.75 -15.28 1.58
C ALA A 141 11.10 -14.50 2.84
N THR A 142 12.36 -14.06 2.95
CA THR A 142 12.86 -13.26 4.09
C THR A 142 13.33 -11.91 3.57
N ILE A 143 12.91 -10.84 4.21
CA ILE A 143 13.17 -9.47 3.75
C ILE A 143 14.68 -9.16 3.70
N ASP A 144 15.10 -8.48 2.64
CA ASP A 144 16.41 -7.85 2.58
C ASP A 144 16.46 -6.64 3.50
N GLN A 145 16.90 -6.84 4.73
CA GLN A 145 16.96 -5.77 5.73
C GLN A 145 17.94 -4.66 5.32
N THR A 146 19.00 -5.00 4.59
CA THR A 146 20.03 -4.03 4.20
C THR A 146 19.57 -3.09 3.10
N GLY A 147 18.88 -3.58 2.08
CA GLY A 147 18.40 -2.77 0.95
C GLY A 147 16.94 -2.34 1.14
N VAL A 148 16.02 -3.30 1.17
CA VAL A 148 14.59 -3.03 1.30
C VAL A 148 14.26 -2.42 2.66
N GLY A 149 14.88 -2.91 3.74
CA GLY A 149 14.73 -2.36 5.09
C GLY A 149 15.09 -0.89 5.16
N GLN A 150 16.21 -0.47 4.53
CA GLN A 150 16.58 0.96 4.49
C GLN A 150 15.55 1.82 3.75
N LEU A 151 14.93 1.32 2.67
CA LEU A 151 13.84 2.05 2.01
C LEU A 151 12.63 2.22 2.93
N MET A 152 12.32 1.22 3.74
CA MET A 152 11.24 1.31 4.74
C MET A 152 11.59 2.35 5.81
N GLU A 153 12.80 2.33 6.36
CA GLU A 153 13.28 3.33 7.34
C GLU A 153 13.22 4.76 6.80
N ILE A 154 13.66 4.96 5.56
CA ILE A 154 13.59 6.26 4.88
C ILE A 154 12.12 6.71 4.76
N ALA A 155 11.23 5.81 4.35
CA ALA A 155 9.81 6.13 4.22
C ALA A 155 9.17 6.49 5.57
N ILE A 156 9.50 5.76 6.64
CA ILE A 156 9.04 6.04 8.01
C ILE A 156 9.53 7.42 8.46
N ALA A 157 10.84 7.66 8.38
CA ALA A 157 11.44 8.92 8.81
C ALA A 157 10.82 10.11 8.06
N LYS A 158 10.71 10.01 6.73
CA LYS A 158 10.14 11.08 5.89
C LYS A 158 8.64 11.24 6.12
N GLY A 159 7.87 10.17 6.20
CA GLY A 159 6.43 10.24 6.46
C GLY A 159 6.12 10.93 7.79
N ARG A 160 6.92 10.65 8.81
CA ARG A 160 6.79 11.26 10.15
C ARG A 160 7.17 12.74 10.20
N LEU A 161 7.94 13.26 9.24
CA LEU A 161 8.17 14.70 9.13
C LEU A 161 6.88 15.47 8.86
N THR A 162 5.98 14.89 8.08
CA THR A 162 4.70 15.52 7.73
C THR A 162 3.59 15.09 8.69
N ARG A 163 3.57 13.82 9.07
CA ARG A 163 2.56 13.24 9.95
C ARG A 163 3.24 12.41 11.06
N PRO A 164 3.61 13.04 12.20
CA PRO A 164 4.40 12.38 13.25
C PRO A 164 3.81 11.05 13.75
N GLU A 165 2.47 10.98 13.85
CA GLU A 165 1.73 9.80 14.31
C GLU A 165 1.14 8.97 13.15
N ILE A 166 1.77 9.00 11.96
CA ILE A 166 1.29 8.20 10.84
C ILE A 166 1.26 6.72 11.23
N LYS A 167 0.10 6.10 11.04
CA LYS A 167 -0.07 4.67 11.28
C LYS A 167 0.76 3.90 10.26
N LEU A 168 1.52 2.92 10.74
CA LEU A 168 2.36 2.05 9.93
C LEU A 168 1.86 0.61 9.99
N GLY A 169 1.96 -0.07 8.87
CA GLY A 169 1.64 -1.49 8.75
C GLY A 169 2.53 -2.14 7.71
N ILE A 170 2.52 -3.45 7.67
CA ILE A 170 3.14 -4.26 6.63
C ILE A 170 2.08 -5.13 5.98
N CYS A 171 2.12 -5.24 4.67
CA CYS A 171 1.36 -6.19 3.88
C CYS A 171 2.33 -6.86 2.91
N GLY A 172 2.10 -8.09 2.62
CA GLY A 172 3.02 -8.91 1.87
C GLY A 172 3.49 -10.09 2.71
N GLU A 173 4.15 -11.03 2.08
CA GLU A 173 4.49 -12.32 2.70
C GLU A 173 5.48 -12.19 3.85
N HIS A 174 6.36 -11.21 3.79
CA HIS A 174 7.37 -10.95 4.84
C HIS A 174 6.76 -10.64 6.21
N GLY A 175 5.53 -10.11 6.26
CA GLY A 175 4.84 -9.86 7.53
C GLY A 175 4.48 -11.15 8.31
N GLY A 176 4.54 -12.31 7.64
CA GLY A 176 4.32 -13.62 8.25
C GLY A 176 5.62 -14.42 8.46
N ASP A 177 6.76 -13.89 8.05
CA ASP A 177 8.05 -14.56 8.18
C ASP A 177 8.76 -14.14 9.48
N PRO A 178 9.05 -15.09 10.41
CA PRO A 178 9.69 -14.79 11.69
C PRO A 178 11.07 -14.13 11.57
N ASP A 179 11.80 -14.41 10.48
CA ASP A 179 13.12 -13.85 10.25
C ASP A 179 13.08 -12.41 9.69
N SER A 180 11.89 -11.98 9.24
CA SER A 180 11.65 -10.62 8.72
C SER A 180 11.08 -9.66 9.78
N VAL A 181 10.61 -10.18 10.92
CA VAL A 181 9.99 -9.46 12.03
C VAL A 181 10.97 -9.38 13.19
#